data_1709668d76e2ef4abe9d36de2cc586a9
#
_entry.id   1709668d76e2ef4abe9d36de2cc586a9
#
_cell.length_a   1.000
_cell.length_b   1.000
_cell.length_c   1.000
_cell.angle_alpha   90.00
_cell.angle_beta   90.00
_cell.angle_gamma   90.00
#
_symmetry.space_group_name_H-M   'P 1'
#
loop_
_entity.id
_entity.type
_entity.pdbx_description
1 polymer ?
#
loop_
_entity_poly.entity_id
_entity_poly.type
_entity_poly.pdbx_seq_one_letter_code
_entity_poly.pdbx_strand_id
1 'polypeptide(L)'
;MDTSRVYGSVKTVKTPGNKYASPPSLPSDACQCPHWHRLALKLSCAGLIFLFLSLIGLSVLVRFLVQKTPIERYSVAAQENRTKSTGRSTILTCLRHWHSYRDKCLFMSQTSGPWAEGLADCSVKEATLLLIEDEEELRFIHDFSKRKGQQFFIGLNYLSAEKMWKWINGSILNPDLLRIMGTDEENSCAVISQTEVFSDFCSADNRWICQKKLKHEWNPGS
;
A
#
# COMPACT_ATOMS: atom_id res chain seq x y z
N MET A 1 -59.82 -25.80 17.78
CA MET A 1 -60.62 -25.09 16.77
C MET A 1 -59.65 -24.77 15.67
N ASP A 2 -59.56 -25.58 14.90
CA ASP A 2 -59.95 -26.26 13.67
C ASP A 2 -59.06 -25.83 12.49
N THR A 3 -58.29 -26.77 12.15
CA THR A 3 -57.44 -26.93 10.97
C THR A 3 -58.30 -27.25 9.75
N SER A 4 -58.01 -26.69 8.61
CA SER A 4 -58.47 -27.26 7.34
C SER A 4 -57.35 -27.28 6.32
N ARG A 5 -56.87 -28.48 6.06
CA ARG A 5 -56.05 -28.86 4.90
C ARG A 5 -56.93 -28.89 3.66
N VAL A 6 -56.47 -28.35 2.56
CA VAL A 6 -57.04 -28.56 1.23
C VAL A 6 -56.05 -29.32 0.39
N TYR A 7 -56.34 -30.59 0.13
CA TYR A 7 -55.67 -31.45 -0.84
C TYR A 7 -56.29 -31.22 -2.22
N GLY A 8 -55.55 -30.72 -3.17
CA GLY A 8 -55.93 -30.66 -4.58
C GLY A 8 -55.63 -31.95 -5.29
N SER A 9 -56.62 -32.62 -5.78
CA SER A 9 -56.57 -33.86 -6.55
C SER A 9 -56.08 -33.63 -7.97
N VAL A 10 -55.03 -34.31 -8.36
CA VAL A 10 -54.53 -34.35 -9.75
C VAL A 10 -55.30 -35.40 -10.53
N LYS A 11 -56.08 -34.98 -11.53
CA LYS A 11 -56.72 -35.84 -12.52
C LYS A 11 -55.73 -36.29 -13.59
N THR A 12 -55.43 -37.56 -13.69
CA THR A 12 -54.74 -38.17 -14.83
C THR A 12 -55.66 -38.25 -16.06
N VAL A 13 -55.25 -37.60 -17.12
CA VAL A 13 -55.87 -37.71 -18.46
C VAL A 13 -55.14 -38.81 -19.23
N LYS A 14 -55.87 -39.83 -19.62
CA LYS A 14 -55.43 -40.90 -20.54
C LYS A 14 -55.44 -40.36 -21.95
N THR A 15 -54.31 -40.38 -22.66
CA THR A 15 -54.19 -40.13 -24.10
C THR A 15 -54.17 -41.47 -24.87
N PRO A 16 -54.91 -41.58 -25.97
CA PRO A 16 -54.89 -42.79 -26.77
C PRO A 16 -53.61 -42.88 -27.64
N GLY A 17 -53.16 -44.13 -27.78
CA GLY A 17 -51.95 -44.43 -28.52
C GLY A 17 -52.00 -44.05 -29.99
N ASN A 18 -50.90 -43.56 -30.51
CA ASN A 18 -50.68 -43.47 -31.92
C ASN A 18 -49.32 -44.07 -32.29
N LYS A 19 -49.34 -44.69 -33.47
CA LYS A 19 -48.44 -45.63 -34.06
C LYS A 19 -47.00 -45.11 -34.23
N TYR A 20 -46.07 -46.00 -33.99
CA TYR A 20 -44.65 -45.85 -34.34
C TYR A 20 -44.45 -45.42 -35.80
N ALA A 21 -43.81 -44.26 -35.97
CA ALA A 21 -43.06 -43.95 -37.19
C ALA A 21 -41.60 -43.78 -36.79
N SER A 22 -40.73 -44.57 -37.37
CA SER A 22 -39.29 -44.51 -37.18
C SER A 22 -38.76 -43.12 -37.60
N PRO A 23 -37.87 -42.53 -36.82
CA PRO A 23 -37.25 -41.27 -37.24
C PRO A 23 -36.31 -41.53 -38.42
N PRO A 24 -36.24 -40.62 -39.38
CA PRO A 24 -35.29 -40.72 -40.49
C PRO A 24 -33.87 -40.57 -39.94
N SER A 25 -33.00 -41.47 -40.45
CA SER A 25 -31.56 -41.44 -40.21
C SER A 25 -30.98 -40.10 -40.62
N LEU A 26 -30.46 -39.32 -39.66
CA LEU A 26 -29.65 -38.17 -39.92
C LEU A 26 -28.37 -38.60 -40.66
N PRO A 27 -28.00 -37.93 -41.74
CA PRO A 27 -26.72 -38.11 -42.38
C PRO A 27 -25.62 -37.70 -41.41
N SER A 28 -24.68 -38.58 -41.18
CA SER A 28 -23.43 -38.27 -40.45
C SER A 28 -22.52 -37.42 -41.32
N ASP A 29 -22.88 -36.16 -41.50
CA ASP A 29 -21.91 -35.21 -41.98
C ASP A 29 -20.95 -34.89 -40.87
N ALA A 30 -19.84 -35.60 -40.85
CA ALA A 30 -18.64 -35.23 -40.12
C ALA A 30 -18.32 -33.77 -40.50
N CYS A 31 -18.52 -32.86 -39.53
CA CYS A 31 -18.01 -31.48 -39.65
C CYS A 31 -16.49 -31.56 -39.80
N GLN A 32 -16.03 -31.66 -41.03
CA GLN A 32 -14.65 -31.45 -41.40
C GLN A 32 -14.41 -29.93 -41.25
N CYS A 33 -14.00 -29.55 -40.02
CA CYS A 33 -13.55 -28.18 -39.78
C CYS A 33 -12.44 -27.85 -40.77
N PRO A 34 -12.60 -26.83 -41.62
CA PRO A 34 -11.64 -26.53 -42.66
C PRO A 34 -10.27 -26.26 -41.98
N HIS A 35 -9.22 -26.81 -42.58
CA HIS A 35 -7.83 -26.73 -42.12
C HIS A 35 -7.39 -25.29 -41.78
N TRP A 36 -8.02 -24.31 -42.32
CA TRP A 36 -7.80 -22.88 -42.06
C TRP A 36 -8.13 -22.47 -40.63
N HIS A 37 -9.17 -23.00 -40.01
CA HIS A 37 -9.47 -22.70 -38.59
C HIS A 37 -8.38 -23.18 -37.64
N ARG A 38 -7.78 -24.33 -37.92
CA ARG A 38 -6.66 -24.83 -37.10
C ARG A 38 -5.39 -24.01 -37.31
N LEU A 39 -5.17 -23.50 -38.50
CA LEU A 39 -4.06 -22.60 -38.82
C LEU A 39 -4.26 -21.22 -38.17
N ALA A 40 -5.47 -20.66 -38.25
CA ALA A 40 -5.83 -19.39 -37.66
C ALA A 40 -5.71 -19.44 -36.11
N LEU A 41 -6.16 -20.53 -35.48
CA LEU A 41 -5.97 -20.73 -34.02
C LEU A 41 -4.50 -20.83 -33.63
N LYS A 42 -3.68 -21.56 -34.40
CA LYS A 42 -2.24 -21.67 -34.10
C LYS A 42 -1.51 -20.33 -34.27
N LEU A 43 -1.86 -19.54 -35.28
CA LEU A 43 -1.30 -18.20 -35.51
C LEU A 43 -1.75 -17.22 -34.42
N SER A 44 -3.01 -17.29 -33.97
CA SER A 44 -3.52 -16.49 -32.87
C SER A 44 -2.83 -16.82 -31.54
N CYS A 45 -2.67 -18.12 -31.22
CA CYS A 45 -1.94 -18.54 -30.02
C CYS A 45 -0.47 -18.12 -30.06
N ALA A 46 0.21 -18.25 -31.23
CA ALA A 46 1.58 -17.82 -31.38
C ALA A 46 1.72 -16.30 -31.19
N GLY A 47 0.79 -15.51 -31.72
CA GLY A 47 0.74 -14.06 -31.54
C GLY A 47 0.55 -13.66 -30.08
N LEU A 48 -0.34 -14.33 -29.33
CA LEU A 48 -0.55 -14.08 -27.91
C LEU A 48 0.68 -14.43 -27.07
N ILE A 49 1.36 -15.53 -27.36
CA ILE A 49 2.60 -15.91 -26.68
C ILE A 49 3.68 -14.87 -26.94
N PHE A 50 3.80 -14.38 -28.17
CA PHE A 50 4.77 -13.35 -28.53
C PHE A 50 4.52 -12.04 -27.77
N LEU A 51 3.25 -11.62 -27.66
CA LEU A 51 2.86 -10.43 -26.87
C LEU A 51 3.19 -10.62 -25.39
N PHE A 52 2.91 -11.79 -24.83
CA PHE A 52 3.22 -12.09 -23.43
C PHE A 52 4.75 -12.03 -23.14
N LEU A 53 5.55 -12.63 -24.00
CA LEU A 53 7.01 -12.61 -23.88
C LEU A 53 7.57 -11.20 -24.02
N SER A 54 7.00 -10.40 -24.93
CA SER A 54 7.37 -8.99 -25.13
C SER A 54 7.06 -8.14 -23.90
N LEU A 55 5.89 -8.33 -23.26
CA LEU A 55 5.52 -7.64 -22.02
C LEU A 55 6.43 -8.03 -20.85
N ILE A 56 6.78 -9.32 -20.73
CA ILE A 56 7.73 -9.78 -19.71
C ILE A 56 9.10 -9.15 -19.96
N GLY A 57 9.59 -9.18 -21.20
CA GLY A 57 10.86 -8.56 -21.57
C GLY A 57 10.89 -7.06 -21.27
N LEU A 58 9.82 -6.34 -21.60
CA LEU A 58 9.69 -4.92 -21.31
C LEU A 58 9.68 -4.65 -19.80
N SER A 59 8.97 -5.46 -19.02
CA SER A 59 8.91 -5.31 -17.57
C SER A 59 10.27 -5.56 -16.90
N VAL A 60 11.02 -6.54 -17.37
CA VAL A 60 12.38 -6.82 -16.90
C VAL A 60 13.32 -5.68 -17.28
N LEU A 61 13.22 -5.17 -18.52
CA LEU A 61 14.01 -4.05 -18.99
C LEU A 61 13.76 -2.78 -18.17
N VAL A 62 12.49 -2.46 -17.90
CA VAL A 62 12.11 -1.30 -17.06
C VAL A 62 12.68 -1.48 -15.66
N ARG A 63 12.56 -2.66 -15.04
CA ARG A 63 13.16 -2.92 -13.72
C ARG A 63 14.68 -2.77 -13.76
N PHE A 64 15.34 -3.28 -14.80
CA PHE A 64 16.78 -3.17 -14.95
C PHE A 64 17.24 -1.72 -15.15
N LEU A 65 16.49 -0.91 -15.92
CA LEU A 65 16.78 0.51 -16.13
C LEU A 65 16.53 1.33 -14.85
N VAL A 66 15.46 1.04 -14.10
CA VAL A 66 15.18 1.70 -12.82
C VAL A 66 16.26 1.36 -11.77
N GLN A 67 16.80 0.13 -11.78
CA GLN A 67 17.92 -0.24 -10.91
C GLN A 67 19.26 0.34 -11.35
N LYS A 68 19.39 0.78 -12.61
CA LYS A 68 20.64 1.27 -13.20
C LYS A 68 20.73 2.78 -13.26
N THR A 69 19.77 3.53 -12.71
CA THR A 69 19.96 4.96 -12.50
C THR A 69 20.95 5.13 -11.34
N PRO A 70 22.25 5.42 -11.61
CA PRO A 70 23.11 5.88 -10.55
C PRO A 70 22.48 7.21 -10.12
N ILE A 71 22.17 7.33 -8.84
CA ILE A 71 21.93 8.64 -8.24
C ILE A 71 23.22 9.43 -8.52
N GLU A 72 23.17 10.28 -9.53
CA GLU A 72 24.22 11.26 -9.76
C GLU A 72 24.38 12.03 -8.45
N ARG A 73 25.50 11.77 -7.79
CA ARG A 73 26.00 12.61 -6.71
C ARG A 73 26.30 13.96 -7.34
N TYR A 74 25.33 14.85 -7.28
CA TYR A 74 25.59 16.25 -7.56
C TYR A 74 26.45 16.79 -6.43
N SER A 75 27.76 16.72 -6.62
CA SER A 75 28.75 17.39 -5.79
C SER A 75 28.75 18.86 -6.17
N VAL A 76 27.93 19.65 -5.50
CA VAL A 76 28.10 21.09 -5.50
C VAL A 76 29.33 21.40 -4.68
N ALA A 77 30.42 21.79 -5.37
CA ALA A 77 31.58 22.38 -4.77
C ALA A 77 31.18 23.67 -4.03
N ALA A 78 31.03 23.57 -2.72
CA ALA A 78 30.94 24.74 -1.86
C ALA A 78 32.35 25.20 -1.52
N GLN A 79 32.61 26.42 -1.92
CA GLN A 79 33.85 27.19 -1.79
C GLN A 79 34.31 27.24 -0.33
N GLU A 80 35.53 26.80 -0.16
CA GLU A 80 36.32 26.75 1.07
C GLU A 80 36.49 28.16 1.67
N ASN A 81 36.01 28.37 2.89
CA ASN A 81 36.51 29.42 3.74
C ASN A 81 37.08 28.80 5.03
N ARG A 82 38.40 28.81 5.09
CA ARG A 82 39.23 28.28 6.16
C ARG A 82 38.96 29.02 7.46
N THR A 83 38.45 28.33 8.46
CA THR A 83 38.79 28.64 9.83
C THR A 83 39.06 27.33 10.60
N LYS A 84 40.29 27.20 11.04
CA LYS A 84 40.92 26.09 11.73
C LYS A 84 40.31 25.98 13.13
N SER A 85 39.55 24.92 13.41
CA SER A 85 39.24 24.50 14.77
C SER A 85 39.26 22.96 14.83
N THR A 86 40.12 22.51 15.68
CA THR A 86 40.45 21.14 16.06
C THR A 86 39.21 20.46 16.69
N GLY A 87 38.80 19.35 16.11
CA GLY A 87 37.71 18.54 16.65
C GLY A 87 36.69 18.21 15.54
N ARG A 88 37.03 17.26 14.65
CA ARG A 88 36.14 16.83 13.57
C ARG A 88 35.05 15.91 14.13
N SER A 89 34.09 16.52 14.81
CA SER A 89 32.77 15.92 14.98
C SER A 89 32.09 15.96 13.61
N THR A 90 31.95 14.83 12.95
CA THR A 90 31.11 14.73 11.74
C THR A 90 29.68 15.03 12.17
N ILE A 91 29.26 16.26 11.99
CA ILE A 91 27.88 16.67 12.23
C ILE A 91 27.02 15.94 11.21
N LEU A 92 26.38 14.87 11.65
CA LEU A 92 25.40 14.16 10.87
C LEU A 92 24.18 15.08 10.71
N THR A 93 23.97 15.56 9.50
CA THR A 93 22.84 16.46 9.18
C THR A 93 21.81 15.69 8.38
N CYS A 94 20.54 15.99 8.64
CA CYS A 94 19.44 15.48 7.83
C CYS A 94 19.54 16.02 6.40
N LEU A 95 19.04 15.27 5.43
CA LEU A 95 18.93 15.70 4.05
C LEU A 95 18.09 16.99 3.93
N ARG A 96 18.29 17.71 2.85
CA ARG A 96 17.48 18.89 2.52
C ARG A 96 15.99 18.54 2.60
N HIS A 97 15.20 19.43 3.21
CA HIS A 97 13.76 19.25 3.47
C HIS A 97 13.40 18.22 4.56
N TRP A 98 14.38 17.67 5.26
CA TRP A 98 14.17 16.87 6.46
C TRP A 98 14.48 17.70 7.70
N HIS A 99 13.63 17.57 8.72
CA HIS A 99 13.81 18.24 10.01
C HIS A 99 14.59 17.33 10.95
N SER A 100 15.64 17.86 11.56
CA SER A 100 16.39 17.12 12.58
C SER A 100 15.65 17.17 13.90
N TYR A 101 15.47 16.00 14.51
CA TYR A 101 14.99 15.86 15.86
C TYR A 101 15.79 14.75 16.57
N ARG A 102 16.60 15.10 17.56
CA ARG A 102 17.53 14.17 18.24
C ARG A 102 18.37 13.37 17.22
N ASP A 103 18.25 12.05 17.26
CA ASP A 103 18.91 11.09 16.34
C ASP A 103 18.06 10.72 15.11
N LYS A 104 16.96 11.44 14.90
CA LYS A 104 16.03 11.20 13.78
C LYS A 104 16.00 12.36 12.82
N CYS A 105 15.76 12.02 11.56
CA CYS A 105 15.35 12.96 10.52
C CYS A 105 13.86 12.73 10.22
N LEU A 106 13.08 13.80 10.26
CA LEU A 106 11.64 13.78 10.02
C LEU A 106 11.31 14.50 8.71
N PHE A 107 10.53 13.86 7.87
CA PHE A 107 10.02 14.44 6.62
C PHE A 107 8.50 14.53 6.69
N MET A 108 7.97 15.73 6.46
CA MET A 108 6.54 15.99 6.36
C MET A 108 6.14 16.03 4.90
N SER A 109 5.17 15.20 4.52
CA SER A 109 4.70 15.15 3.14
C SER A 109 4.09 16.49 2.71
N GLN A 110 4.26 16.83 1.44
CA GLN A 110 3.58 17.98 0.82
C GLN A 110 2.25 17.57 0.20
N THR A 111 2.10 16.28 -0.09
CA THR A 111 0.89 15.66 -0.62
C THR A 111 0.12 14.99 0.49
N SER A 112 -1.17 14.80 0.28
CA SER A 112 -2.08 14.03 1.11
C SER A 112 -2.60 12.82 0.34
N GLY A 113 -3.12 11.84 1.04
CA GLY A 113 -3.68 10.61 0.51
C GLY A 113 -3.91 9.56 1.60
N PRO A 114 -4.31 8.34 1.23
CA PRO A 114 -4.47 7.23 2.14
C PRO A 114 -3.20 6.85 2.90
N TRP A 115 -3.35 6.31 4.10
CA TRP A 115 -2.24 5.88 4.97
C TRP A 115 -1.26 4.92 4.26
N ALA A 116 -1.78 4.02 3.42
CA ALA A 116 -0.96 3.10 2.63
C ALA A 116 -0.03 3.82 1.64
N GLU A 117 -0.44 4.96 1.08
CA GLU A 117 0.42 5.81 0.26
C GLU A 117 1.53 6.43 1.09
N GLY A 118 1.22 6.85 2.33
CA GLY A 118 2.22 7.31 3.28
C GLY A 118 3.29 6.26 3.58
N LEU A 119 2.89 5.00 3.80
CA LEU A 119 3.81 3.87 3.95
C LEU A 119 4.73 3.72 2.74
N ALA A 120 4.13 3.72 1.54
CA ALA A 120 4.87 3.55 0.28
C ALA A 120 5.84 4.72 0.04
N ASP A 121 5.38 5.96 0.26
CA ASP A 121 6.19 7.17 0.08
C ASP A 121 7.39 7.20 1.04
N CYS A 122 7.18 6.85 2.32
CA CYS A 122 8.27 6.73 3.28
C CYS A 122 9.26 5.63 2.90
N SER A 123 8.75 4.47 2.43
CA SER A 123 9.60 3.36 1.98
C SER A 123 10.52 3.75 0.81
N VAL A 124 10.01 4.49 -0.18
CA VAL A 124 10.81 5.02 -1.30
C VAL A 124 11.94 5.94 -0.82
N LYS A 125 11.73 6.63 0.31
CA LYS A 125 12.72 7.52 0.95
C LYS A 125 13.68 6.78 1.89
N GLU A 126 13.65 5.44 1.92
CA GLU A 126 14.39 4.61 2.88
C GLU A 126 14.08 5.01 4.34
N ALA A 127 12.81 5.29 4.60
CA ALA A 127 12.26 5.74 5.86
C ALA A 127 11.03 4.92 6.24
N THR A 128 10.50 5.13 7.42
CA THR A 128 9.22 4.58 7.88
C THR A 128 8.27 5.71 8.25
N LEU A 129 6.98 5.43 8.38
CA LEU A 129 6.10 6.37 9.06
C LEU A 129 6.58 6.61 10.50
N LEU A 130 6.29 7.79 11.03
CA LEU A 130 6.72 8.21 12.35
C LEU A 130 6.21 7.26 13.44
N LEU A 131 7.12 6.83 14.29
CA LEU A 131 6.83 6.18 15.57
C LEU A 131 7.20 7.14 16.70
N ILE A 132 6.25 7.45 17.56
CA ILE A 132 6.46 8.31 18.72
C ILE A 132 6.96 7.45 19.87
N GLU A 133 8.14 7.77 20.38
CA GLU A 133 8.84 6.97 21.39
C GLU A 133 8.68 7.54 22.81
N ASP A 134 8.45 8.85 22.92
CA ASP A 134 8.29 9.52 24.22
C ASP A 134 7.41 10.79 24.14
N GLU A 135 7.03 11.31 25.31
CA GLU A 135 6.19 12.50 25.40
C GLU A 135 6.83 13.79 24.85
N GLU A 136 8.14 13.89 24.88
CA GLU A 136 8.83 15.07 24.34
C GLU A 136 8.76 15.10 22.84
N GLU A 137 8.90 13.91 22.19
CA GLU A 137 8.68 13.77 20.75
C GLU A 137 7.23 14.08 20.38
N LEU A 138 6.27 13.56 21.15
CA LEU A 138 4.84 13.85 20.95
C LEU A 138 4.58 15.37 20.99
N ARG A 139 5.10 16.06 22.00
CA ARG A 139 4.98 17.52 22.11
C ARG A 139 5.62 18.25 20.95
N PHE A 140 6.81 17.83 20.54
CA PHE A 140 7.49 18.42 19.38
C PHE A 140 6.64 18.32 18.10
N ILE A 141 6.02 17.16 17.86
CA ILE A 141 5.18 16.97 16.67
C ILE A 141 3.88 17.75 16.76
N HIS A 142 3.25 17.86 17.94
CA HIS A 142 2.09 18.73 18.14
C HIS A 142 2.42 20.19 17.85
N ASP A 143 3.53 20.70 18.35
CA ASP A 143 3.98 22.07 18.08
C ASP A 143 4.28 22.29 16.59
N PHE A 144 4.83 21.28 15.92
CA PHE A 144 5.05 21.34 14.48
C PHE A 144 3.73 21.40 13.72
N SER A 145 2.77 20.53 14.04
CA SER A 145 1.43 20.47 13.44
C SER A 145 0.70 21.79 13.64
N LYS A 146 0.79 22.39 14.85
CA LYS A 146 0.22 23.68 15.18
C LYS A 146 0.77 24.80 14.31
N ARG A 147 2.08 24.89 14.16
CA ARG A 147 2.73 25.93 13.32
C ARG A 147 2.34 25.83 11.85
N LYS A 148 2.04 24.62 11.38
CA LYS A 148 1.64 24.33 9.98
C LYS A 148 0.13 24.40 9.77
N GLY A 149 -0.68 24.30 10.83
CA GLY A 149 -2.14 24.15 10.73
C GLY A 149 -2.55 22.88 9.98
N GLN A 150 -1.79 21.80 10.14
CA GLN A 150 -1.93 20.57 9.37
C GLN A 150 -2.04 19.35 10.26
N GLN A 151 -2.61 18.29 9.69
CA GLN A 151 -2.77 16.98 10.31
C GLN A 151 -1.93 15.96 9.54
N PHE A 152 -1.43 14.95 10.26
CA PHE A 152 -0.52 13.97 9.68
C PHE A 152 -0.81 12.56 10.17
N PHE A 153 -0.87 11.61 9.25
CA PHE A 153 -0.78 10.20 9.59
C PHE A 153 0.57 9.87 10.21
N ILE A 154 0.54 9.01 11.20
CA ILE A 154 1.71 8.41 11.86
C ILE A 154 1.71 6.89 11.68
N GLY A 155 2.76 6.21 12.10
CA GLY A 155 2.93 4.78 11.91
C GLY A 155 2.14 3.92 12.90
N LEU A 156 0.89 4.26 13.18
CA LEU A 156 0.04 3.60 14.17
C LEU A 156 -1.34 3.32 13.54
N ASN A 157 -1.79 2.07 13.61
CA ASN A 157 -3.08 1.65 13.09
C ASN A 157 -3.79 0.67 14.03
N TYR A 158 -5.12 0.61 13.94
CA TYR A 158 -5.93 -0.32 14.71
C TYR A 158 -6.02 -1.68 14.03
N LEU A 159 -5.73 -2.73 14.76
CA LEU A 159 -5.86 -4.11 14.31
C LEU A 159 -7.13 -4.73 14.88
N SER A 160 -8.17 -4.84 14.08
CA SER A 160 -9.49 -5.36 14.49
C SER A 160 -9.43 -6.79 15.01
N ALA A 161 -8.57 -7.63 14.44
CA ALA A 161 -8.39 -9.01 14.87
C ALA A 161 -7.85 -9.11 16.32
N GLU A 162 -7.03 -8.17 16.73
CA GLU A 162 -6.40 -8.13 18.05
C GLU A 162 -7.07 -7.10 18.99
N LYS A 163 -7.96 -6.26 18.44
CA LYS A 163 -8.67 -5.17 19.15
C LYS A 163 -7.71 -4.21 19.85
N MET A 164 -6.63 -3.83 19.16
CA MET A 164 -5.62 -2.96 19.73
C MET A 164 -4.93 -2.10 18.68
N TRP A 165 -4.38 -0.98 19.13
CA TRP A 165 -3.53 -0.11 18.35
C TRP A 165 -2.11 -0.64 18.32
N LYS A 166 -1.55 -0.80 17.13
CA LYS A 166 -0.16 -1.24 16.94
C LYS A 166 0.62 -0.29 16.05
N TRP A 167 1.85 -0.08 16.43
CA TRP A 167 2.85 0.56 15.58
C TRP A 167 3.27 -0.34 14.43
N ILE A 168 3.69 0.25 13.31
CA ILE A 168 4.17 -0.49 12.13
C ILE A 168 5.38 -1.39 12.40
N ASN A 169 6.09 -1.19 13.50
CA ASN A 169 7.17 -2.07 13.96
C ASN A 169 6.65 -3.29 14.77
N GLY A 170 5.33 -3.42 14.94
CA GLY A 170 4.67 -4.51 15.66
C GLY A 170 4.51 -4.28 17.17
N SER A 171 5.06 -3.21 17.74
CA SER A 171 4.87 -2.90 19.15
C SER A 171 3.46 -2.38 19.43
N ILE A 172 2.96 -2.69 20.64
CA ILE A 172 1.63 -2.24 21.10
C ILE A 172 1.74 -0.78 21.56
N LEU A 173 0.70 0.00 21.30
CA LEU A 173 0.59 1.36 21.82
C LEU A 173 0.59 1.35 23.35
N ASN A 174 1.46 2.17 23.95
CA ASN A 174 1.37 2.46 25.39
C ASN A 174 0.34 3.58 25.61
N PRO A 175 -0.78 3.32 26.30
CA PRO A 175 -1.83 4.32 26.53
C PRO A 175 -1.42 5.46 27.48
N ASP A 176 -0.35 5.29 28.26
CA ASP A 176 0.20 6.34 29.11
C ASP A 176 0.99 7.37 28.31
N LEU A 177 1.59 6.94 27.20
CA LEU A 177 2.33 7.83 26.31
C LEU A 177 1.39 8.64 25.40
N LEU A 178 0.39 7.96 24.83
CA LEU A 178 -0.46 8.52 23.78
C LEU A 178 -1.88 7.96 23.90
N ARG A 179 -2.86 8.84 23.93
CA ARG A 179 -4.28 8.48 23.85
C ARG A 179 -4.83 8.80 22.46
N ILE A 180 -5.53 7.84 21.88
CA ILE A 180 -6.25 8.05 20.64
C ILE A 180 -7.67 8.54 20.97
N MET A 181 -8.04 9.69 20.39
CA MET A 181 -9.39 10.20 20.45
C MET A 181 -10.22 9.63 19.29
N GLY A 182 -11.52 9.34 19.55
CA GLY A 182 -12.41 8.80 18.52
C GLY A 182 -12.74 7.32 18.74
N THR A 183 -13.09 6.63 17.66
CA THR A 183 -13.55 5.24 17.70
C THR A 183 -12.48 4.25 17.28
N ASP A 184 -12.41 3.12 17.96
CA ASP A 184 -11.54 1.99 17.64
C ASP A 184 -12.26 1.08 16.63
N GLU A 185 -12.26 1.47 15.36
CA GLU A 185 -12.95 0.75 14.29
C GLU A 185 -11.99 0.07 13.33
N GLU A 186 -12.50 -0.89 12.59
CA GLU A 186 -11.75 -1.52 11.49
C GLU A 186 -11.30 -0.47 10.47
N ASN A 187 -10.07 -0.60 9.99
CA ASN A 187 -9.44 0.35 9.07
C ASN A 187 -9.22 1.77 9.64
N SER A 188 -9.06 1.89 10.96
CA SER A 188 -8.64 3.14 11.59
C SER A 188 -7.12 3.27 11.64
N CYS A 189 -6.65 4.47 11.30
CA CYS A 189 -5.24 4.89 11.35
C CYS A 189 -5.12 6.16 12.20
N ALA A 190 -4.01 6.30 12.93
CA ALA A 190 -3.82 7.43 13.82
C ALA A 190 -3.34 8.66 13.06
N VAL A 191 -3.97 9.79 13.36
CA VAL A 191 -3.66 11.12 12.85
C VAL A 191 -3.28 12.03 14.00
N ILE A 192 -2.11 12.67 13.90
CA ILE A 192 -1.68 13.68 14.85
C ILE A 192 -2.09 15.08 14.37
N SER A 193 -2.73 15.83 15.24
CA SER A 193 -3.13 17.23 15.02
C SER A 193 -2.34 18.19 15.92
N GLN A 194 -2.86 19.39 16.07
CA GLN A 194 -2.22 20.44 16.88
C GLN A 194 -2.22 20.14 18.39
N THR A 195 -3.23 19.42 18.87
CA THR A 195 -3.48 19.22 20.31
C THR A 195 -3.73 17.76 20.70
N GLU A 196 -4.07 16.93 19.75
CA GLU A 196 -4.50 15.56 20.02
C GLU A 196 -4.10 14.60 18.93
N VAL A 197 -4.12 13.32 19.24
CA VAL A 197 -4.04 12.23 18.27
C VAL A 197 -5.41 11.57 18.23
N PHE A 198 -5.93 11.38 17.04
CA PHE A 198 -7.27 10.81 16.85
C PHE A 198 -7.28 9.73 15.77
N SER A 199 -8.32 8.90 15.80
CA SER A 199 -8.57 7.89 14.78
C SER A 199 -9.25 8.52 13.57
N ASP A 200 -8.75 8.19 12.38
CA ASP A 200 -9.39 8.50 11.11
C ASP A 200 -9.36 7.26 10.22
N PHE A 201 -10.19 7.21 9.19
CA PHE A 201 -10.12 6.09 8.24
C PHE A 201 -8.76 6.05 7.56
N CYS A 202 -8.17 4.85 7.46
CA CYS A 202 -6.90 4.69 6.73
C CYS A 202 -6.99 5.10 5.26
N SER A 203 -8.20 5.19 4.71
CA SER A 203 -8.50 5.69 3.36
C SER A 203 -8.71 7.20 3.30
N ALA A 204 -8.68 7.91 4.42
CA ALA A 204 -8.83 9.36 4.46
C ALA A 204 -7.65 10.08 3.80
N ASP A 205 -7.89 11.31 3.40
CA ASP A 205 -6.91 12.14 2.69
C ASP A 205 -6.12 13.01 3.69
N ASN A 206 -5.12 12.41 4.35
CA ASN A 206 -4.23 13.10 5.27
C ASN A 206 -2.80 13.14 4.74
N ARG A 207 -2.02 14.09 5.23
CA ARG A 207 -0.57 14.12 5.06
C ARG A 207 0.07 13.07 5.98
N TRP A 208 1.37 12.84 5.87
CA TRP A 208 2.08 11.89 6.72
C TRP A 208 3.45 12.41 7.13
N ILE A 209 3.99 11.82 8.16
CA ILE A 209 5.34 12.08 8.62
C ILE A 209 6.17 10.82 8.45
N CYS A 210 7.28 10.93 7.71
CA CYS A 210 8.29 9.88 7.64
C CYS A 210 9.41 10.17 8.65
N GLN A 211 9.99 9.09 9.20
CA GLN A 211 11.18 9.14 10.03
C GLN A 211 12.27 8.22 9.51
N LYS A 212 13.51 8.60 9.70
CA LYS A 212 14.68 7.71 9.61
C LYS A 212 15.72 8.11 10.64
N LYS A 213 16.43 7.12 11.19
CA LYS A 213 17.54 7.38 12.12
C LYS A 213 18.71 8.00 11.37
N LEU A 214 19.38 8.95 12.00
CA LEU A 214 20.68 9.43 11.58
C LEU A 214 21.66 8.27 11.63
N LYS A 215 22.22 7.88 10.50
CA LYS A 215 23.28 6.86 10.47
C LYS A 215 24.58 7.52 10.93
N HIS A 216 25.16 7.04 12.01
CA HIS A 216 26.58 7.31 12.29
C HIS A 216 27.38 6.58 11.21
N GLU A 217 27.96 7.31 10.26
CA GLU A 217 29.00 6.74 9.43
C GLU A 217 30.24 6.56 10.33
N TRP A 218 30.39 5.35 10.83
CA TRP A 218 31.64 4.95 11.46
C TRP A 218 32.69 4.85 10.34
N ASN A 219 33.65 5.79 10.33
CA ASN A 219 34.73 5.80 9.38
C ASN A 219 35.91 5.02 10.05
N PRO A 220 36.20 3.75 9.65
CA PRO A 220 37.28 2.96 10.27
C PRO A 220 38.63 3.31 9.66
N GLY A 221 39.02 4.59 9.68
CA GLY A 221 40.23 5.05 8.99
C GLY A 221 40.75 6.39 9.49
N SER A 222 41.25 6.42 10.69
CA SER A 222 42.24 7.43 11.16
C SER A 222 43.13 6.79 12.21
#